data_eacd7c681fc607964f6367c58f75b6af
#
_entry.id   eacd7c681fc607964f6367c58f75b6af
#
_cell.length_a   1.000
_cell.length_b   1.000
_cell.length_c   1.000
_cell.angle_alpha   90.00
_cell.angle_beta   90.00
_cell.angle_gamma   90.00
#
_symmetry.space_group_name_H-M   'P 1'
#
loop_
_entity.id
_entity.type
_entity.pdbx_description
1 polymer ?
#
loop_
_entity_poly.entity_id
_entity_poly.type
_entity_poly.pdbx_seq_one_letter_code
_entity_poly.pdbx_strand_id
1 'polypeptide(L)'
;MGNVLVREESLKDIADAIREKRKSSTSFKPSEMAGEIRLIETGGTVPPDEGLPVRFFGREGELLYSYSYEEVEQMTELPPLPVCAGLVCQGWNWTLGEIKTAGREVDVGAVFITDDGSTRIYVTLLESALEPCVGFAQSMAHGILVDWGDGSPLESSELEGEENFVSMPHRYAQAGEYVIRLIPEDGAEIYLSGNSSTSKLLHNQSADGKYSPMYAGAIKKAELGKGITALGTRTFYCQNLEEITIPEGVTVLQDAFYMSRSLKNLTVPSGVTVLSANSFRSCFSLERLILPNGIKSIGSYAFSECQSIRRITLPGKTTVLESSLFRQCQSLKEIVIPYGVTEIGNSAFSVCNCLGRVVIPETVRKISSGAFSTCSCLRQVRLPSRLDKIESSLFQNCSGLAEMRIPGKVNYVMSTAFGYCTGIEDYYFYSPAPPSLSSNAFLSMNASCRIHVPKGSLEAYQTADLWGELADRMVEMEEGDVY
;
A
#
# COMPACT_ATOMS: atom_id res chain seq x y z
N MET A 1 -10.79 6.40 -24.96
CA MET A 1 -12.13 6.28 -24.36
C MET A 1 -12.73 4.98 -24.88
N GLY A 2 -12.63 3.90 -24.14
CA GLY A 2 -13.22 2.61 -24.44
C GLY A 2 -14.41 2.43 -23.51
N ASN A 3 -15.62 2.59 -24.00
CA ASN A 3 -16.83 2.29 -23.26
C ASN A 3 -16.83 0.79 -22.91
N VAL A 4 -16.76 0.49 -21.61
CA VAL A 4 -17.08 -0.83 -21.11
C VAL A 4 -18.58 -0.99 -21.24
N LEU A 5 -19.01 -1.78 -22.25
CA LEU A 5 -20.38 -2.26 -22.33
C LEU A 5 -20.62 -3.28 -21.22
N VAL A 6 -20.80 -2.81 -19.99
CA VAL A 6 -21.66 -3.53 -19.07
C VAL A 6 -23.06 -3.37 -19.68
N ARG A 7 -23.81 -4.46 -19.87
CA ARG A 7 -25.17 -4.34 -20.37
C ARG A 7 -25.89 -3.36 -19.48
N GLU A 8 -26.53 -2.34 -20.03
CA GLU A 8 -27.32 -1.36 -19.26
C GLU A 8 -28.31 -2.06 -18.31
N GLU A 9 -28.83 -3.21 -18.70
CA GLU A 9 -29.64 -4.10 -17.86
C GLU A 9 -28.94 -4.52 -16.58
N SER A 10 -27.67 -4.99 -16.64
CA SER A 10 -26.94 -5.45 -15.44
C SER A 10 -26.62 -4.30 -14.47
N LEU A 11 -26.34 -3.11 -14.96
CA LEU A 11 -26.18 -1.91 -14.13
C LEU A 11 -27.50 -1.47 -13.51
N LYS A 12 -28.58 -1.58 -14.27
CA LYS A 12 -29.93 -1.27 -13.79
C LYS A 12 -30.39 -2.27 -12.72
N ASP A 13 -30.15 -3.56 -12.93
CA ASP A 13 -30.52 -4.61 -11.97
C ASP A 13 -29.78 -4.45 -10.64
N ILE A 14 -28.48 -4.14 -10.70
CA ILE A 14 -27.68 -3.86 -9.51
C ILE A 14 -28.17 -2.58 -8.83
N ALA A 15 -28.41 -1.50 -9.57
CA ALA A 15 -28.94 -0.26 -9.02
C ALA A 15 -30.34 -0.43 -8.41
N ASP A 16 -31.19 -1.24 -9.02
CA ASP A 16 -32.53 -1.53 -8.51
C ASP A 16 -32.48 -2.41 -7.24
N ALA A 17 -31.58 -3.40 -7.18
CA ALA A 17 -31.33 -4.19 -5.97
C ALA A 17 -30.80 -3.32 -4.82
N ILE A 18 -29.93 -2.36 -5.11
CA ILE A 18 -29.42 -1.39 -4.14
C ILE A 18 -30.57 -0.51 -3.62
N ARG A 19 -31.39 0.04 -4.51
CA ARG A 19 -32.55 0.88 -4.14
C ARG A 19 -33.58 0.11 -3.30
N GLU A 20 -33.87 -1.12 -3.68
CA GLU A 20 -34.82 -1.98 -2.95
C GLU A 20 -34.35 -2.25 -1.51
N LYS A 21 -33.07 -2.59 -1.33
CA LYS A 21 -32.48 -2.81 0.01
C LYS A 21 -32.40 -1.54 0.86
N ARG A 22 -32.12 -0.38 0.28
CA ARG A 22 -31.99 0.88 1.00
C ARG A 22 -33.28 1.71 1.06
N LYS A 23 -34.29 1.35 0.32
CA LYS A 23 -35.52 2.15 0.17
C LYS A 23 -35.24 3.58 -0.29
N SER A 24 -34.22 3.77 -1.12
CA SER A 24 -33.73 5.05 -1.64
C SER A 24 -34.10 5.21 -3.11
N SER A 25 -34.46 6.43 -3.52
CA SER A 25 -34.81 6.78 -4.91
C SER A 25 -33.64 7.39 -5.69
N THR A 26 -32.43 7.45 -5.10
CA THR A 26 -31.27 8.09 -5.75
C THR A 26 -30.62 7.20 -6.80
N SER A 27 -30.13 7.79 -7.90
CA SER A 27 -29.32 7.11 -8.89
C SER A 27 -27.85 7.10 -8.47
N PHE A 28 -27.17 5.95 -8.62
CA PHE A 28 -25.76 5.81 -8.28
C PHE A 28 -24.89 5.96 -9.53
N LYS A 29 -23.72 6.57 -9.38
CA LYS A 29 -22.66 6.52 -10.39
C LYS A 29 -21.95 5.16 -10.34
N PRO A 30 -21.40 4.65 -11.45
CA PRO A 30 -20.64 3.40 -11.44
C PRO A 30 -19.51 3.34 -10.41
N SER A 31 -18.90 4.47 -10.08
CA SER A 31 -17.85 4.60 -9.05
C SER A 31 -18.35 4.38 -7.62
N GLU A 32 -19.63 4.55 -7.37
CA GLU A 32 -20.27 4.40 -6.05
C GLU A 32 -20.75 2.96 -5.81
N MET A 33 -20.92 2.20 -6.88
CA MET A 33 -21.50 0.86 -6.83
C MET A 33 -20.67 -0.15 -6.03
N ALA A 34 -19.34 -0.04 -6.05
CA ALA A 34 -18.47 -0.94 -5.28
C ALA A 34 -18.68 -0.82 -3.77
N GLY A 35 -18.86 0.39 -3.26
CA GLY A 35 -19.17 0.63 -1.84
C GLY A 35 -20.57 0.13 -1.46
N GLU A 36 -21.56 0.35 -2.34
CA GLU A 36 -22.93 -0.08 -2.11
C GLU A 36 -23.10 -1.62 -2.16
N ILE A 37 -22.41 -2.30 -3.09
CA ILE A 37 -22.38 -3.77 -3.13
C ILE A 37 -21.83 -4.33 -1.82
N ARG A 38 -20.77 -3.73 -1.29
CA ARG A 38 -20.18 -4.12 -0.01
C ARG A 38 -21.18 -3.99 1.15
N LEU A 39 -21.95 -2.90 1.22
CA LEU A 39 -22.99 -2.69 2.23
C LEU A 39 -24.12 -3.74 2.13
N ILE A 40 -24.47 -4.15 0.91
CA ILE A 40 -25.47 -5.19 0.69
C ILE A 40 -24.97 -6.55 1.19
N GLU A 41 -23.74 -6.92 0.86
CA GLU A 41 -23.15 -8.21 1.23
C GLU A 41 -22.90 -8.33 2.74
N THR A 42 -22.59 -7.23 3.42
CA THR A 42 -22.41 -7.20 4.88
C THR A 42 -23.71 -7.07 5.66
N GLY A 43 -24.87 -7.05 4.97
CA GLY A 43 -26.18 -6.88 5.63
C GLY A 43 -26.39 -5.48 6.22
N GLY A 44 -25.62 -4.48 5.77
CA GLY A 44 -25.71 -3.11 6.24
C GLY A 44 -25.06 -2.86 7.61
N THR A 45 -24.42 -3.87 8.19
CA THR A 45 -23.65 -3.70 9.43
C THR A 45 -22.17 -3.45 9.10
N VAL A 46 -21.73 -2.22 9.24
CA VAL A 46 -20.29 -1.90 9.30
C VAL A 46 -19.76 -2.49 10.61
N PRO A 47 -18.69 -3.29 10.60
CA PRO A 47 -18.08 -3.76 11.84
C PRO A 47 -17.77 -2.59 12.78
N PRO A 48 -17.99 -2.72 14.10
CA PRO A 48 -17.88 -1.60 15.06
C PRO A 48 -16.51 -0.91 15.09
N ASP A 49 -15.46 -1.56 14.60
CA ASP A 49 -14.06 -1.05 14.61
C ASP A 49 -13.68 -0.23 13.36
N GLU A 50 -14.55 -0.06 12.37
CA GLU A 50 -14.14 0.46 11.05
C GLU A 50 -14.55 1.90 10.75
N GLY A 51 -15.41 2.51 11.59
CA GLY A 51 -15.86 3.88 11.37
C GLY A 51 -16.59 4.10 10.03
N LEU A 52 -16.86 5.35 9.70
CA LEU A 52 -17.46 5.75 8.43
C LEU A 52 -16.41 5.73 7.29
N PRO A 53 -16.83 5.70 6.01
CA PRO A 53 -15.94 5.47 4.86
C PRO A 53 -14.90 6.57 4.62
N VAL A 54 -15.13 7.79 5.08
CA VAL A 54 -14.16 8.89 4.98
C VAL A 54 -13.64 9.21 6.37
N ARG A 55 -12.35 9.00 6.59
CA ARG A 55 -11.71 9.08 7.92
C ARG A 55 -10.54 10.04 7.91
N PHE A 56 -10.45 10.86 8.95
CA PHE A 56 -9.39 11.85 9.12
C PHE A 56 -8.54 11.48 10.33
N PHE A 57 -7.25 11.43 10.12
CA PHE A 57 -6.29 10.95 11.11
C PHE A 57 -5.29 12.04 11.48
N GLY A 58 -4.95 12.07 12.76
CA GLY A 58 -3.90 12.91 13.30
C GLY A 58 -2.50 12.31 13.12
N ARG A 59 -1.54 12.90 13.82
CA ARG A 59 -0.12 12.60 13.70
C ARG A 59 0.23 11.16 14.11
N GLU A 60 -0.36 10.67 15.20
CA GLU A 60 -0.06 9.36 15.77
C GLU A 60 -0.93 8.25 15.15
N GLY A 61 -1.69 8.58 14.11
CA GLY A 61 -2.61 7.68 13.45
C GLY A 61 -3.95 7.53 14.19
N GLU A 62 -4.24 8.41 15.16
CA GLU A 62 -5.52 8.49 15.85
C GLU A 62 -6.62 8.99 14.93
N LEU A 63 -7.80 8.37 15.02
CA LEU A 63 -8.98 8.80 14.26
C LEU A 63 -9.56 10.07 14.90
N LEU A 64 -9.53 11.18 14.16
CA LEU A 64 -10.06 12.48 14.61
C LEU A 64 -11.50 12.69 14.18
N TYR A 65 -11.81 12.40 12.90
CA TYR A 65 -13.14 12.58 12.33
C TYR A 65 -13.46 11.43 11.38
N SER A 66 -14.73 11.12 11.26
CA SER A 66 -15.23 10.19 10.24
C SER A 66 -16.60 10.61 9.73
N TYR A 67 -16.83 10.41 8.43
CA TYR A 67 -18.03 10.88 7.73
C TYR A 67 -18.54 9.83 6.75
N SER A 68 -19.87 9.79 6.56
CA SER A 68 -20.50 9.08 5.45
C SER A 68 -20.25 9.80 4.11
N TYR A 69 -20.53 9.13 3.01
CA TYR A 69 -20.44 9.78 1.69
C TYR A 69 -21.46 10.91 1.56
N GLU A 70 -22.65 10.75 2.11
CA GLU A 70 -23.71 11.77 2.09
C GLU A 70 -23.30 13.04 2.87
N GLU A 71 -22.69 12.85 4.03
CA GLU A 71 -22.16 13.98 4.81
C GLU A 71 -21.05 14.71 4.07
N VAL A 72 -20.13 13.98 3.43
CA VAL A 72 -19.04 14.57 2.63
C VAL A 72 -19.57 15.35 1.42
N GLU A 73 -20.60 14.85 0.73
CA GLU A 73 -21.22 15.58 -0.39
C GLU A 73 -21.78 16.95 0.04
N GLN A 74 -22.27 17.06 1.28
CA GLN A 74 -22.79 18.32 1.84
C GLN A 74 -21.70 19.25 2.40
N MET A 75 -20.49 18.77 2.58
CA MET A 75 -19.39 19.58 3.10
C MET A 75 -19.02 20.70 2.14
N THR A 76 -18.76 21.89 2.69
CA THR A 76 -18.21 23.05 1.98
C THR A 76 -16.73 23.24 2.27
N GLU A 77 -16.25 22.71 3.39
CA GLU A 77 -14.85 22.77 3.84
C GLU A 77 -14.45 21.49 4.56
N LEU A 78 -13.15 21.23 4.68
CA LEU A 78 -12.61 20.11 5.42
C LEU A 78 -12.74 20.34 6.95
N PRO A 79 -12.71 19.27 7.77
CA PRO A 79 -12.77 19.40 9.21
C PRO A 79 -11.63 20.26 9.76
N PRO A 80 -11.78 20.84 10.97
CA PRO A 80 -10.74 21.63 11.62
C PRO A 80 -9.42 20.89 11.71
N LEU A 81 -8.32 21.64 11.54
CA LEU A 81 -6.97 21.07 11.64
C LEU A 81 -6.61 20.76 13.08
N PRO A 82 -5.94 19.64 13.35
CA PRO A 82 -5.51 19.28 14.70
C PRO A 82 -4.38 20.21 15.18
N VAL A 83 -4.37 20.46 16.50
CA VAL A 83 -3.32 21.23 17.17
C VAL A 83 -2.37 20.27 17.86
N CYS A 84 -1.07 20.45 17.62
CA CYS A 84 -0.02 19.63 18.22
C CYS A 84 1.09 20.54 18.76
N ALA A 85 1.53 20.32 20.00
CA ALA A 85 2.59 21.13 20.61
C ALA A 85 3.91 20.98 19.82
N GLY A 86 4.57 22.11 19.55
CA GLY A 86 5.83 22.14 18.80
C GLY A 86 5.70 21.93 17.29
N LEU A 87 4.47 21.76 16.79
CA LEU A 87 4.21 21.53 15.36
C LEU A 87 3.06 22.43 14.87
N VAL A 88 3.13 22.81 13.61
CA VAL A 88 2.06 23.50 12.88
C VAL A 88 1.44 22.53 11.87
N CYS A 89 0.14 22.32 11.92
CA CYS A 89 -0.56 21.55 10.92
C CYS A 89 -0.69 22.39 9.63
N GLN A 90 -0.14 21.88 8.53
CA GLN A 90 -0.13 22.56 7.23
C GLN A 90 -1.40 22.29 6.42
N GLY A 91 -2.16 21.25 6.76
CA GLY A 91 -3.38 20.86 6.09
C GLY A 91 -3.61 19.36 6.13
N TRP A 92 -4.60 18.94 5.35
CA TRP A 92 -4.91 17.55 5.07
C TRP A 92 -4.27 17.14 3.74
N ASN A 93 -3.76 15.92 3.64
CA ASN A 93 -3.08 15.43 2.43
C ASN A 93 -4.02 15.08 1.25
N TRP A 94 -5.32 15.34 1.41
CA TRP A 94 -6.35 15.28 0.37
C TRP A 94 -7.16 16.56 0.36
N THR A 95 -7.59 17.00 -0.82
CA THR A 95 -8.55 18.10 -0.97
C THR A 95 -9.99 17.58 -0.87
N LEU A 96 -10.94 18.46 -0.48
CA LEU A 96 -12.35 18.10 -0.42
C LEU A 96 -12.90 17.62 -1.79
N GLY A 97 -12.45 18.24 -2.89
CA GLY A 97 -12.83 17.82 -4.25
C GLY A 97 -12.35 16.41 -4.58
N GLU A 98 -11.14 16.04 -4.18
CA GLU A 98 -10.61 14.67 -4.36
C GLU A 98 -11.39 13.65 -3.55
N ILE A 99 -11.74 13.97 -2.30
CA ILE A 99 -12.52 13.09 -1.43
C ILE A 99 -13.90 12.85 -2.03
N LYS A 100 -14.61 13.92 -2.45
CA LYS A 100 -15.94 13.83 -3.11
C LYS A 100 -15.93 12.98 -4.39
N THR A 101 -14.84 13.02 -5.13
CA THR A 101 -14.72 12.30 -6.40
C THR A 101 -14.10 10.90 -6.26
N ALA A 102 -13.65 10.53 -5.07
CA ALA A 102 -12.95 9.24 -4.85
C ALA A 102 -13.84 8.01 -5.10
N GLY A 103 -15.14 8.08 -4.75
CA GLY A 103 -16.12 7.00 -4.94
C GLY A 103 -15.77 5.69 -4.20
N ARG A 104 -14.99 5.80 -3.11
CA ARG A 104 -14.46 4.67 -2.32
C ARG A 104 -14.06 5.16 -0.94
N GLU A 105 -13.76 4.23 -0.03
CA GLU A 105 -13.20 4.58 1.27
C GLU A 105 -11.89 5.36 1.14
N VAL A 106 -11.74 6.41 1.96
CA VAL A 106 -10.59 7.30 1.95
C VAL A 106 -10.08 7.51 3.37
N ASP A 107 -8.79 7.34 3.56
CA ASP A 107 -8.06 7.78 4.73
C ASP A 107 -7.32 9.08 4.39
N VAL A 108 -7.56 10.11 5.19
CA VAL A 108 -7.00 11.45 5.04
C VAL A 108 -6.11 11.72 6.24
N GLY A 109 -4.88 12.16 6.01
CA GLY A 109 -3.92 12.42 7.08
C GLY A 109 -3.58 13.89 7.23
N ALA A 110 -3.42 14.34 8.46
CA ALA A 110 -2.89 15.66 8.76
C ALA A 110 -1.38 15.70 8.47
N VAL A 111 -0.92 16.80 7.88
CA VAL A 111 0.48 17.07 7.55
C VAL A 111 1.02 18.16 8.45
N PHE A 112 2.21 17.93 9.02
CA PHE A 112 2.78 18.83 10.01
C PHE A 112 4.19 19.28 9.61
N ILE A 113 4.55 20.47 10.10
CA ILE A 113 5.89 21.04 10.09
C ILE A 113 6.24 21.51 11.49
N THR A 114 7.52 21.61 11.84
CA THR A 114 7.96 22.19 13.10
C THR A 114 7.57 23.68 13.21
N ASP A 115 7.21 24.12 14.40
CA ASP A 115 6.75 25.49 14.66
C ASP A 115 7.85 26.55 14.50
N ASP A 116 9.12 26.17 14.74
CA ASP A 116 10.30 27.04 14.59
C ASP A 116 11.01 26.88 13.23
N GLY A 117 10.53 25.97 12.39
CA GLY A 117 11.09 25.70 11.07
C GLY A 117 12.35 24.84 11.06
N SER A 118 12.93 24.50 12.23
CA SER A 118 14.10 23.60 12.28
C SER A 118 13.71 22.15 12.09
N THR A 119 14.54 21.33 11.47
CA THR A 119 14.38 19.86 11.48
C THR A 119 14.95 19.31 12.77
N ARG A 120 14.18 18.56 13.54
CA ARG A 120 14.53 17.97 14.83
C ARG A 120 14.70 16.46 14.69
N ILE A 121 15.89 15.95 15.02
CA ILE A 121 16.26 14.53 14.96
C ILE A 121 16.57 14.08 16.39
N TYR A 122 15.68 13.23 16.93
CA TYR A 122 15.80 12.71 18.29
C TYR A 122 16.64 11.45 18.28
N VAL A 123 17.79 11.49 18.94
CA VAL A 123 18.77 10.41 18.91
C VAL A 123 19.07 9.89 20.33
N THR A 124 19.34 8.60 20.41
CA THR A 124 19.89 7.96 21.61
C THR A 124 21.27 7.42 21.25
N LEU A 125 22.31 7.95 21.88
CA LEU A 125 23.69 7.55 21.69
C LEU A 125 24.15 6.62 22.80
N LEU A 126 24.93 5.63 22.44
CA LEU A 126 25.54 4.65 23.32
C LEU A 126 27.01 5.02 23.59
N GLU A 127 27.58 4.58 24.73
CA GLU A 127 29.00 4.79 25.07
C GLU A 127 29.99 4.31 23.99
N SER A 128 29.58 3.33 23.21
CA SER A 128 30.38 2.82 22.09
C SER A 128 30.23 3.61 20.78
N ALA A 129 29.42 4.67 20.75
CA ALA A 129 28.98 5.36 19.54
C ALA A 129 28.74 6.87 19.79
N LEU A 130 29.80 7.56 20.23
CA LEU A 130 29.76 8.98 20.62
C LEU A 130 30.19 9.96 19.52
N GLU A 131 30.55 9.48 18.34
CA GLU A 131 31.06 10.29 17.24
C GLU A 131 30.20 10.14 15.96
N PRO A 132 28.89 10.52 15.98
CA PRO A 132 28.08 10.50 14.78
C PRO A 132 28.46 11.61 13.81
N CYS A 133 28.22 11.35 12.53
CA CYS A 133 28.14 12.38 11.50
C CYS A 133 26.71 12.55 11.04
N VAL A 134 26.25 13.78 10.91
CA VAL A 134 25.00 14.11 10.22
C VAL A 134 25.29 14.40 8.76
N GLY A 135 24.61 13.71 7.85
CA GLY A 135 24.77 13.84 6.42
C GLY A 135 23.51 14.35 5.71
N PHE A 136 23.67 15.34 4.86
CA PHE A 136 22.60 15.88 4.01
C PHE A 136 23.19 16.57 2.79
N ALA A 137 22.40 16.79 1.76
CA ALA A 137 22.76 17.68 0.68
C ALA A 137 22.03 19.02 0.86
N GLN A 138 22.64 20.10 0.42
CA GLN A 138 22.09 21.45 0.50
C GLN A 138 22.18 22.19 -0.82
N SER A 139 21.26 23.13 -1.06
CA SER A 139 21.20 23.90 -2.31
C SER A 139 22.16 25.08 -2.36
N MET A 140 22.66 25.55 -1.22
CA MET A 140 23.55 26.71 -1.06
C MET A 140 24.89 26.28 -0.48
N ALA A 141 25.94 27.05 -0.73
CA ALA A 141 27.29 26.75 -0.22
C ALA A 141 27.39 26.75 1.31
N HIS A 142 26.53 27.50 1.97
CA HIS A 142 26.31 27.56 3.43
C HIS A 142 24.82 27.82 3.68
N GLY A 143 24.40 27.96 4.91
CA GLY A 143 23.03 28.33 5.25
C GLY A 143 22.26 27.28 6.03
N ILE A 144 22.93 26.23 6.51
CA ILE A 144 22.37 25.31 7.49
C ILE A 144 23.20 25.37 8.76
N LEU A 145 22.59 25.79 9.86
CA LEU A 145 23.20 25.69 11.18
C LEU A 145 22.81 24.39 11.86
N VAL A 146 23.78 23.73 12.47
CA VAL A 146 23.56 22.48 13.22
C VAL A 146 23.73 22.76 14.70
N ASP A 147 22.66 22.45 15.46
CA ASP A 147 22.66 22.40 16.92
C ASP A 147 22.69 20.91 17.32
N TRP A 148 23.74 20.51 18.01
CA TRP A 148 23.92 19.11 18.43
C TRP A 148 23.13 18.72 19.67
N GLY A 149 22.51 19.70 20.38
CA GLY A 149 21.66 19.48 21.54
C GLY A 149 22.40 19.09 22.82
N ASP A 150 23.72 19.27 22.87
CA ASP A 150 24.58 18.99 24.02
C ASP A 150 25.13 20.25 24.70
N GLY A 151 24.70 21.42 24.22
CA GLY A 151 25.15 22.73 24.69
C GLY A 151 26.43 23.25 24.02
N SER A 152 26.98 22.54 23.03
CA SER A 152 28.05 23.05 22.18
C SER A 152 27.56 24.22 21.30
N PRO A 153 28.47 25.10 20.82
CA PRO A 153 28.11 26.15 19.88
C PRO A 153 27.46 25.61 18.60
N LEU A 154 26.61 26.44 17.97
CA LEU A 154 26.08 26.14 16.65
C LEU A 154 27.21 26.03 15.62
N GLU A 155 27.15 25.03 14.77
CA GLU A 155 28.09 24.81 13.68
C GLU A 155 27.42 25.12 12.33
N SER A 156 28.09 25.89 11.47
CA SER A 156 27.61 26.18 10.12
C SER A 156 28.05 25.07 9.16
N SER A 157 27.13 24.61 8.30
CA SER A 157 27.50 23.71 7.21
C SER A 157 28.25 24.46 6.13
N GLU A 158 29.31 23.84 5.63
CA GLU A 158 30.10 24.33 4.48
C GLU A 158 30.19 23.22 3.44
N LEU A 159 30.06 23.58 2.15
CA LEU A 159 30.30 22.65 1.05
C LEU A 159 31.79 22.63 0.74
N GLU A 160 32.38 21.45 0.76
CA GLU A 160 33.75 21.21 0.29
C GLU A 160 33.71 20.69 -1.15
N GLY A 161 34.16 21.51 -2.12
CA GLY A 161 34.29 21.13 -3.52
C GLY A 161 33.00 21.29 -4.35
N GLU A 162 32.90 20.49 -5.41
CA GLU A 162 31.76 20.52 -6.36
C GLU A 162 30.54 19.67 -5.93
N GLU A 163 30.63 18.93 -4.83
CA GLU A 163 29.59 18.08 -4.34
C GLU A 163 28.66 18.85 -3.39
N ASN A 164 27.35 18.73 -3.63
CA ASN A 164 26.30 19.36 -2.78
C ASN A 164 26.05 18.61 -1.46
N PHE A 165 26.88 17.66 -1.09
CA PHE A 165 26.73 16.84 0.11
C PHE A 165 27.62 17.31 1.25
N VAL A 166 27.03 17.43 2.43
CA VAL A 166 27.70 17.80 3.68
C VAL A 166 27.72 16.59 4.61
N SER A 167 28.86 16.35 5.26
CA SER A 167 28.99 15.38 6.34
C SER A 167 29.65 16.06 7.54
N MET A 168 28.87 16.33 8.57
CA MET A 168 29.33 17.05 9.76
C MET A 168 29.54 16.05 10.90
N PRO A 169 30.80 15.80 11.33
CA PRO A 169 31.09 14.99 12.50
C PRO A 169 30.91 15.79 13.79
N HIS A 170 30.46 15.12 14.84
CA HIS A 170 30.43 15.70 16.18
C HIS A 170 30.78 14.65 17.24
N ARG A 171 31.45 15.08 18.31
CA ARG A 171 31.83 14.22 19.41
C ARG A 171 31.11 14.60 20.69
N TYR A 172 30.22 13.72 21.15
CA TYR A 172 29.54 13.87 22.42
C TYR A 172 30.41 13.42 23.59
N ALA A 173 30.28 14.11 24.72
CA ALA A 173 31.05 13.82 25.92
C ALA A 173 30.58 12.54 26.65
N GLN A 174 29.32 12.15 26.48
CA GLN A 174 28.71 11.00 27.15
C GLN A 174 27.56 10.43 26.33
N ALA A 175 27.16 9.19 26.62
CA ALA A 175 25.95 8.60 26.11
C ALA A 175 24.69 9.30 26.64
N GLY A 176 23.64 9.31 25.88
CA GLY A 176 22.38 9.96 26.27
C GLY A 176 21.40 10.16 25.13
N GLU A 177 20.35 10.88 25.46
CA GLU A 177 19.35 11.32 24.49
C GLU A 177 19.62 12.79 24.13
N TYR A 178 19.66 13.04 22.82
CA TYR A 178 19.94 14.38 22.28
C TYR A 178 18.93 14.71 21.18
N VAL A 179 18.75 16.02 20.93
CA VAL A 179 17.96 16.52 19.82
C VAL A 179 18.86 17.31 18.89
N ILE A 180 19.28 16.70 17.80
CA ILE A 180 20.06 17.37 16.74
C ILE A 180 19.08 18.22 15.93
N ARG A 181 19.41 19.51 15.74
CA ARG A 181 18.57 20.44 14.98
C ARG A 181 19.32 20.92 13.74
N LEU A 182 18.67 20.81 12.58
CA LEU A 182 19.11 21.43 11.35
C LEU A 182 18.26 22.69 11.16
N ILE A 183 18.90 23.85 11.19
CA ILE A 183 18.26 25.18 11.18
C ILE A 183 18.61 25.83 9.84
N PRO A 184 17.71 25.79 8.83
CA PRO A 184 17.97 26.43 7.56
C PRO A 184 17.86 27.94 7.65
N GLU A 185 18.79 28.67 7.04
CA GLU A 185 18.63 30.08 6.73
C GLU A 185 17.56 30.27 5.63
N ASP A 186 17.03 31.49 5.49
CA ASP A 186 15.99 31.78 4.51
C ASP A 186 16.43 31.43 3.08
N GLY A 187 15.66 30.59 2.42
CA GLY A 187 15.89 30.12 1.05
C GLY A 187 16.80 28.90 0.93
N ALA A 188 17.36 28.38 2.04
CA ALA A 188 18.16 27.15 1.99
C ALA A 188 17.26 25.91 1.86
N GLU A 189 17.58 25.05 0.90
CA GLU A 189 16.92 23.76 0.72
C GLU A 189 17.84 22.63 1.20
N ILE A 190 17.24 21.64 1.84
CA ILE A 190 17.90 20.46 2.39
C ILE A 190 17.33 19.20 1.71
N TYR A 191 18.22 18.39 1.19
CA TYR A 191 17.91 17.05 0.71
C TYR A 191 18.47 16.06 1.73
N LEU A 192 17.58 15.40 2.47
CA LEU A 192 17.99 14.35 3.41
C LEU A 192 18.34 13.08 2.63
N SER A 193 19.44 13.13 1.88
CA SER A 193 19.95 12.03 1.07
C SER A 193 21.43 12.19 0.89
N GLY A 194 22.18 11.11 0.98
CA GLY A 194 23.57 11.11 0.56
C GLY A 194 23.74 10.89 -0.94
N ASN A 195 24.87 11.27 -1.48
CA ASN A 195 25.26 11.05 -2.88
C ASN A 195 25.47 9.58 -3.26
N SER A 196 25.44 8.66 -2.29
CA SER A 196 25.66 7.24 -2.52
C SER A 196 24.68 6.37 -1.75
N SER A 197 24.50 5.12 -2.18
CA SER A 197 23.71 4.10 -1.49
C SER A 197 24.16 3.83 -0.03
N THR A 198 25.25 4.40 0.39
CA THR A 198 25.87 4.25 1.71
C THR A 198 25.67 5.45 2.63
N SER A 199 25.30 6.62 2.10
CA SER A 199 25.12 7.84 2.90
C SER A 199 23.75 7.83 3.55
N LYS A 200 23.71 7.85 4.87
CA LYS A 200 22.51 7.92 5.70
C LYS A 200 22.54 9.19 6.51
N LEU A 201 21.35 9.63 6.95
CA LEU A 201 21.20 10.84 7.75
C LEU A 201 22.16 10.82 8.97
N LEU A 202 22.30 9.67 9.61
CA LEU A 202 23.24 9.50 10.72
C LEU A 202 24.20 8.34 10.39
N HIS A 203 25.50 8.62 10.35
CA HIS A 203 26.54 7.66 9.99
C HIS A 203 27.80 7.86 10.83
N ASN A 204 28.83 7.03 10.65
CA ASN A 204 30.15 7.24 11.24
C ASN A 204 31.09 7.90 10.22
N GLN A 205 32.06 8.63 10.72
CA GLN A 205 33.17 9.11 9.93
C GLN A 205 34.18 7.98 9.70
N SER A 206 33.98 7.19 8.66
CA SER A 206 34.95 6.17 8.29
C SER A 206 35.72 6.67 7.07
N ALA A 207 37.06 6.63 7.14
CA ALA A 207 37.96 7.09 6.08
C ALA A 207 37.77 6.33 4.74
N ASP A 208 37.09 5.22 4.74
CA ASP A 208 36.79 4.40 3.55
C ASP A 208 35.32 4.49 3.11
N GLY A 209 34.53 5.43 3.66
CA GLY A 209 33.13 5.66 3.31
C GLY A 209 32.18 4.51 3.65
N LYS A 210 32.64 3.52 4.44
CA LYS A 210 31.81 2.40 4.81
C LYS A 210 30.81 2.76 5.90
N TYR A 211 29.58 2.34 5.69
CA TYR A 211 28.51 2.49 6.65
C TYR A 211 28.72 1.61 7.87
N SER A 212 28.69 2.21 9.07
CA SER A 212 28.56 1.45 10.30
C SER A 212 27.09 1.26 10.67
N PRO A 213 26.63 0.02 10.93
CA PRO A 213 25.29 -0.21 11.46
C PRO A 213 25.10 0.36 12.87
N MET A 214 26.14 0.84 13.52
CA MET A 214 26.14 1.37 14.89
C MET A 214 25.10 2.47 15.10
N TYR A 215 24.88 3.34 14.11
CA TYR A 215 23.89 4.42 14.20
C TYR A 215 22.54 4.09 13.57
N ALA A 216 22.35 2.89 13.03
CA ALA A 216 21.08 2.50 12.41
C ALA A 216 19.89 2.48 13.38
N GLY A 217 20.16 2.33 14.68
CA GLY A 217 19.14 2.36 15.73
C GLY A 217 19.16 3.61 16.59
N ALA A 218 19.98 4.62 16.27
CA ALA A 218 20.11 5.81 17.10
C ALA A 218 18.91 6.76 16.98
N ILE A 219 18.34 6.91 15.78
CA ILE A 219 17.21 7.81 15.54
C ILE A 219 15.91 7.14 16.00
N LYS A 220 15.21 7.75 16.97
CA LYS A 220 13.90 7.30 17.45
C LYS A 220 12.73 8.08 16.84
N LYS A 221 12.93 9.37 16.59
CA LYS A 221 11.91 10.28 16.10
C LYS A 221 12.55 11.36 15.24
N ALA A 222 11.81 11.85 14.23
CA ALA A 222 12.20 12.99 13.44
C ALA A 222 11.00 13.91 13.19
N GLU A 223 11.21 15.21 13.32
CA GLU A 223 10.23 16.25 12.99
C GLU A 223 10.88 17.15 11.94
N LEU A 224 10.42 17.04 10.71
CA LEU A 224 11.03 17.77 9.60
C LEU A 224 10.50 19.20 9.53
N GLY A 225 11.43 20.13 9.31
CA GLY A 225 11.20 21.57 9.29
C GLY A 225 11.17 22.16 7.88
N LYS A 226 11.37 23.47 7.82
CA LYS A 226 11.48 24.22 6.56
C LYS A 226 12.67 23.76 5.72
N GLY A 227 12.61 24.01 4.42
CA GLY A 227 13.69 23.71 3.49
C GLY A 227 13.84 22.24 3.11
N ILE A 228 13.22 21.29 3.81
CA ILE A 228 13.26 19.88 3.42
C ILE A 228 12.40 19.69 2.16
N THR A 229 13.00 19.32 1.03
CA THR A 229 12.31 19.13 -0.26
C THR A 229 12.34 17.68 -0.75
N ALA A 230 13.29 16.88 -0.25
CA ALA A 230 13.43 15.48 -0.65
C ALA A 230 13.94 14.59 0.49
N LEU A 231 13.42 13.36 0.51
CA LEU A 231 13.95 12.23 1.28
C LEU A 231 14.50 11.20 0.31
N GLY A 232 15.81 11.06 0.29
CA GLY A 232 16.52 10.21 -0.65
C GLY A 232 16.68 8.78 -0.17
N THR A 233 17.51 8.04 -0.90
CA THR A 233 17.75 6.62 -0.69
C THR A 233 18.19 6.30 0.74
N ARG A 234 17.39 5.49 1.44
CA ARG A 234 17.67 4.95 2.78
C ARG A 234 18.02 5.99 3.84
N THR A 235 17.50 7.22 3.70
CA THR A 235 17.70 8.31 4.68
C THR A 235 17.39 7.83 6.10
N PHE A 236 16.26 7.17 6.29
CA PHE A 236 15.81 6.62 7.57
C PHE A 236 15.89 5.08 7.59
N TYR A 237 16.98 4.51 7.08
CA TYR A 237 17.29 3.10 7.31
C TYR A 237 17.57 2.88 8.80
N CYS A 238 16.52 3.04 9.61
CA CYS A 238 16.61 3.13 11.06
C CYS A 238 15.70 2.09 11.71
N GLN A 239 16.27 1.14 12.41
CA GLN A 239 15.49 0.07 13.05
C GLN A 239 14.57 0.59 14.16
N ASN A 240 14.92 1.71 14.82
CA ASN A 240 14.21 2.25 15.97
C ASN A 240 13.42 3.53 15.69
N LEU A 241 13.35 4.00 14.44
CA LEU A 241 12.49 5.13 14.10
C LEU A 241 11.02 4.75 14.34
N GLU A 242 10.38 5.38 15.32
CA GLU A 242 8.98 5.14 15.69
C GLU A 242 8.04 6.15 15.05
N GLU A 243 8.48 7.41 14.97
CA GLU A 243 7.68 8.54 14.52
C GLU A 243 8.45 9.46 13.58
N ILE A 244 7.77 9.95 12.55
CA ILE A 244 8.27 11.01 11.68
C ILE A 244 7.13 11.88 11.18
N THR A 245 7.36 13.21 11.11
CA THR A 245 6.49 14.14 10.39
C THR A 245 7.18 14.63 9.12
N ILE A 246 6.47 14.59 7.99
CA ILE A 246 6.98 15.02 6.68
C ILE A 246 6.15 16.23 6.22
N PRO A 247 6.76 17.41 6.01
CA PRO A 247 6.03 18.62 5.62
C PRO A 247 5.60 18.59 4.13
N GLU A 248 4.63 19.45 3.78
CA GLU A 248 4.11 19.56 2.39
C GLU A 248 5.18 19.97 1.35
N GLY A 249 6.30 20.56 1.78
CA GLY A 249 7.43 20.87 0.90
C GLY A 249 8.14 19.66 0.30
N VAL A 250 7.99 18.49 0.90
CA VAL A 250 8.62 17.25 0.41
C VAL A 250 7.85 16.71 -0.78
N THR A 251 8.51 16.64 -1.92
CA THR A 251 7.94 16.13 -3.19
C THR A 251 8.59 14.83 -3.67
N VAL A 252 9.76 14.51 -3.15
CA VAL A 252 10.52 13.31 -3.50
C VAL A 252 10.64 12.41 -2.28
N LEU A 253 10.15 11.19 -2.42
CA LEU A 253 10.24 10.14 -1.42
C LEU A 253 10.74 8.87 -2.12
N GLN A 254 12.06 8.65 -2.03
CA GLN A 254 12.68 7.44 -2.58
C GLN A 254 12.46 6.24 -1.64
N ASP A 255 13.39 5.29 -1.56
CA ASP A 255 13.34 4.20 -0.59
C ASP A 255 13.82 4.65 0.82
N ALA A 256 13.43 5.87 1.22
CA ALA A 256 13.89 6.54 2.43
C ALA A 256 13.63 5.74 3.72
N PHE A 257 12.53 4.98 3.76
CA PHE A 257 12.10 4.19 4.92
C PHE A 257 12.37 2.69 4.80
N TYR A 258 13.19 2.28 3.81
CA TYR A 258 13.57 0.88 3.71
C TYR A 258 14.12 0.34 5.04
N MET A 259 13.47 -0.72 5.59
CA MET A 259 13.79 -1.34 6.88
C MET A 259 13.63 -0.43 8.12
N SER A 260 12.78 0.59 8.08
CA SER A 260 12.36 1.35 9.28
C SER A 260 11.36 0.49 10.09
N ARG A 261 11.91 -0.45 10.84
CA ARG A 261 11.14 -1.58 11.42
C ARG A 261 10.16 -1.17 12.52
N SER A 262 10.46 -0.09 13.25
CA SER A 262 9.66 0.39 14.38
C SER A 262 8.66 1.48 14.00
N LEU A 263 8.69 1.98 12.77
CA LEU A 263 7.77 3.03 12.30
C LEU A 263 6.33 2.52 12.31
N LYS A 264 5.45 3.22 13.06
CA LYS A 264 4.06 2.78 13.29
C LYS A 264 3.06 3.47 12.35
N ASN A 265 3.18 4.78 12.20
CA ASN A 265 2.23 5.58 11.44
C ASN A 265 2.98 6.59 10.58
N LEU A 266 2.43 6.87 9.39
CA LEU A 266 2.98 7.90 8.51
C LEU A 266 1.89 8.46 7.61
N THR A 267 1.80 9.80 7.54
CA THR A 267 1.10 10.53 6.48
C THR A 267 2.10 11.00 5.43
N VAL A 268 1.86 10.63 4.18
CA VAL A 268 2.65 11.10 3.03
C VAL A 268 2.03 12.40 2.52
N PRO A 269 2.82 13.50 2.37
CA PRO A 269 2.31 14.80 1.94
C PRO A 269 1.80 14.80 0.50
N SER A 270 0.94 15.78 0.18
CA SER A 270 0.22 15.85 -1.10
C SER A 270 1.13 16.05 -2.32
N GLY A 271 2.30 16.65 -2.13
CA GLY A 271 3.31 16.89 -3.16
C GLY A 271 4.00 15.63 -3.70
N VAL A 272 3.94 14.51 -2.98
CA VAL A 272 4.55 13.24 -3.41
C VAL A 272 3.68 12.58 -4.48
N THR A 273 4.23 12.41 -5.67
CA THR A 273 3.50 11.83 -6.82
C THR A 273 4.00 10.46 -7.26
N VAL A 274 5.12 10.00 -6.72
CA VAL A 274 5.73 8.69 -7.01
C VAL A 274 6.29 8.11 -5.72
N LEU A 275 6.00 6.85 -5.47
CA LEU A 275 6.72 6.02 -4.50
C LEU A 275 7.67 5.10 -5.24
N SER A 276 8.95 5.18 -4.91
CA SER A 276 9.99 4.35 -5.53
C SER A 276 9.87 2.89 -5.11
N ALA A 277 10.59 2.00 -5.78
CA ALA A 277 10.73 0.63 -5.34
C ALA A 277 11.31 0.58 -3.91
N ASN A 278 10.80 -0.35 -3.10
CA ASN A 278 11.19 -0.58 -1.70
C ASN A 278 10.93 0.60 -0.72
N SER A 279 10.17 1.64 -1.07
CA SER A 279 9.98 2.85 -0.23
C SER A 279 9.70 2.56 1.24
N PHE A 280 8.88 1.55 1.54
CA PHE A 280 8.52 1.12 2.89
C PHE A 280 8.79 -0.38 3.11
N ARG A 281 9.62 -1.01 2.28
CA ARG A 281 9.88 -2.43 2.43
C ARG A 281 10.45 -2.76 3.80
N SER A 282 9.94 -3.83 4.43
CA SER A 282 10.33 -4.31 5.77
C SER A 282 10.08 -3.29 6.90
N CYS A 283 9.09 -2.40 6.75
CA CYS A 283 8.56 -1.59 7.85
C CYS A 283 7.58 -2.46 8.67
N PHE A 284 8.13 -3.36 9.50
CA PHE A 284 7.36 -4.43 10.15
C PHE A 284 6.24 -3.92 11.06
N SER A 285 6.47 -2.82 11.77
CA SER A 285 5.52 -2.23 12.72
C SER A 285 4.54 -1.23 12.09
N LEU A 286 4.62 -0.99 10.78
CA LEU A 286 3.79 0.02 10.14
C LEU A 286 2.32 -0.43 10.13
N GLU A 287 1.52 0.20 10.99
CA GLU A 287 0.10 -0.08 11.16
C GLU A 287 -0.77 0.75 10.22
N ARG A 288 -0.38 2.02 10.02
CA ARG A 288 -1.11 2.99 9.21
C ARG A 288 -0.18 3.77 8.30
N LEU A 289 -0.45 3.71 7.01
CA LEU A 289 0.19 4.54 6.00
C LEU A 289 -0.91 5.25 5.19
N ILE A 290 -0.92 6.58 5.27
CA ILE A 290 -1.91 7.41 4.59
C ILE A 290 -1.26 8.03 3.36
N LEU A 291 -1.74 7.65 2.19
CA LEU A 291 -1.23 8.08 0.89
C LEU A 291 -2.09 9.20 0.30
N PRO A 292 -1.50 10.23 -0.33
CA PRO A 292 -2.25 11.24 -1.06
C PRO A 292 -2.79 10.68 -2.39
N ASN A 293 -3.89 11.25 -2.86
CA ASN A 293 -4.48 10.85 -4.15
C ASN A 293 -3.62 11.20 -5.37
N GLY A 294 -2.66 12.11 -5.19
CA GLY A 294 -1.74 12.56 -6.24
C GLY A 294 -0.77 11.53 -6.77
N ILE A 295 -0.55 10.42 -6.05
CA ILE A 295 0.41 9.38 -6.45
C ILE A 295 -0.04 8.71 -7.76
N LYS A 296 0.86 8.69 -8.73
CA LYS A 296 0.66 8.13 -10.08
C LYS A 296 1.23 6.72 -10.23
N SER A 297 2.30 6.42 -9.50
CA SER A 297 2.96 5.12 -9.54
C SER A 297 3.55 4.72 -8.19
N ILE A 298 3.52 3.43 -7.91
CA ILE A 298 4.08 2.81 -6.72
C ILE A 298 4.97 1.68 -7.19
N GLY A 299 6.26 1.76 -6.88
CA GLY A 299 7.27 0.84 -7.37
C GLY A 299 7.19 -0.56 -6.74
N SER A 300 7.87 -1.52 -7.36
CA SER A 300 7.92 -2.90 -6.88
C SER A 300 8.43 -2.99 -5.44
N TYR A 301 7.88 -3.93 -4.65
CA TYR A 301 8.21 -4.14 -3.23
C TYR A 301 7.93 -2.95 -2.31
N ALA A 302 7.23 -1.90 -2.75
CA ALA A 302 7.10 -0.67 -1.96
C ALA A 302 6.54 -0.91 -0.54
N PHE A 303 5.64 -1.86 -0.35
CA PHE A 303 5.06 -2.23 0.93
C PHE A 303 5.35 -3.68 1.33
N SER A 304 6.29 -4.34 0.63
CA SER A 304 6.63 -5.73 0.95
C SER A 304 7.12 -5.86 2.39
N GLU A 305 6.65 -6.89 3.09
CA GLU A 305 7.01 -7.18 4.49
C GLU A 305 6.51 -6.12 5.51
N CYS A 306 5.52 -5.29 5.17
CA CYS A 306 4.81 -4.45 6.12
C CYS A 306 3.80 -5.31 6.89
N GLN A 307 4.29 -6.05 7.89
CA GLN A 307 3.53 -7.13 8.52
C GLN A 307 2.35 -6.64 9.35
N SER A 308 2.37 -5.39 9.84
CA SER A 308 1.34 -4.81 10.72
C SER A 308 0.26 -4.03 9.98
N ILE A 309 0.44 -3.71 8.70
CA ILE A 309 -0.60 -3.01 7.91
C ILE A 309 -1.84 -3.90 7.83
N ARG A 310 -2.96 -3.38 8.37
CA ARG A 310 -4.27 -4.07 8.33
C ARG A 310 -5.11 -3.62 7.15
N ARG A 311 -4.95 -2.39 6.72
CA ARG A 311 -5.67 -1.72 5.63
C ARG A 311 -4.78 -0.65 5.01
N ILE A 312 -4.94 -0.42 3.73
CA ILE A 312 -4.33 0.70 3.00
C ILE A 312 -5.26 1.15 1.88
N THR A 313 -5.44 2.46 1.74
CA THR A 313 -6.16 3.07 0.63
C THR A 313 -5.19 3.37 -0.51
N LEU A 314 -5.35 2.69 -1.63
CA LEU A 314 -4.52 2.94 -2.81
C LEU A 314 -4.97 4.20 -3.56
N PRO A 315 -4.04 5.02 -4.10
CA PRO A 315 -4.38 6.19 -4.90
C PRO A 315 -5.18 5.82 -6.16
N GLY A 316 -6.19 6.63 -6.49
CA GLY A 316 -7.09 6.36 -7.63
C GLY A 316 -6.43 6.38 -9.01
N LYS A 317 -5.25 7.02 -9.12
CA LYS A 317 -4.47 7.10 -10.36
C LYS A 317 -3.55 5.91 -10.59
N THR A 318 -3.49 4.95 -9.65
CA THR A 318 -2.71 3.71 -9.79
C THR A 318 -3.27 2.87 -10.94
N THR A 319 -2.43 2.52 -11.91
CA THR A 319 -2.80 1.73 -13.10
C THR A 319 -2.21 0.32 -13.09
N VAL A 320 -1.16 0.10 -12.30
CA VAL A 320 -0.49 -1.20 -12.15
C VAL A 320 -0.20 -1.43 -10.66
N LEU A 321 -0.48 -2.62 -10.18
CA LEU A 321 0.06 -3.10 -8.91
C LEU A 321 1.34 -3.86 -9.20
N GLU A 322 2.46 -3.26 -8.89
CA GLU A 322 3.79 -3.75 -9.23
C GLU A 322 4.14 -5.07 -8.54
N SER A 323 5.21 -5.73 -9.02
CA SER A 323 5.66 -7.01 -8.48
C SER A 323 5.97 -6.93 -6.99
N SER A 324 5.47 -7.91 -6.22
CA SER A 324 5.68 -8.06 -4.77
C SER A 324 5.25 -6.84 -3.94
N LEU A 325 4.32 -6.03 -4.45
CA LEU A 325 3.91 -4.76 -3.84
C LEU A 325 3.53 -4.92 -2.36
N PHE A 326 2.72 -5.92 -2.04
CA PHE A 326 2.26 -6.27 -0.67
C PHE A 326 2.74 -7.65 -0.22
N ARG A 327 3.82 -8.17 -0.82
CA ARG A 327 4.32 -9.48 -0.44
C ARG A 327 4.61 -9.55 1.05
N GLN A 328 4.09 -10.58 1.76
CA GLN A 328 4.24 -10.77 3.19
C GLN A 328 3.61 -9.66 4.08
N CYS A 329 2.59 -8.95 3.62
CA CYS A 329 1.74 -8.12 4.46
C CYS A 329 0.76 -9.01 5.23
N GLN A 330 1.26 -9.67 6.27
CA GLN A 330 0.56 -10.78 6.93
C GLN A 330 -0.71 -10.35 7.67
N SER A 331 -0.81 -9.10 8.12
CA SER A 331 -1.99 -8.54 8.80
C SER A 331 -2.99 -7.87 7.87
N LEU A 332 -2.69 -7.73 6.57
CA LEU A 332 -3.59 -7.09 5.61
C LEU A 332 -4.88 -7.92 5.48
N LYS A 333 -6.00 -7.35 5.93
CA LYS A 333 -7.29 -8.05 5.98
C LYS A 333 -8.07 -7.92 4.68
N GLU A 334 -8.03 -6.73 4.09
CA GLU A 334 -8.75 -6.42 2.87
C GLU A 334 -8.02 -5.35 2.07
N ILE A 335 -8.29 -5.32 0.77
CA ILE A 335 -7.82 -4.27 -0.13
C ILE A 335 -8.84 -4.04 -1.24
N VAL A 336 -9.07 -2.77 -1.53
CA VAL A 336 -9.84 -2.35 -2.69
C VAL A 336 -8.88 -1.93 -3.78
N ILE A 337 -8.87 -2.67 -4.88
CA ILE A 337 -8.04 -2.35 -6.05
C ILE A 337 -8.74 -1.25 -6.85
N PRO A 338 -8.08 -0.10 -7.13
CA PRO A 338 -8.69 0.99 -7.88
C PRO A 338 -9.15 0.56 -9.27
N TYR A 339 -10.28 1.10 -9.72
CA TYR A 339 -10.88 0.78 -11.02
C TYR A 339 -9.95 1.05 -12.22
N GLY A 340 -8.96 1.94 -12.10
CA GLY A 340 -7.96 2.20 -13.15
C GLY A 340 -6.89 1.13 -13.35
N VAL A 341 -6.80 0.17 -12.41
CA VAL A 341 -5.76 -0.88 -12.46
C VAL A 341 -6.04 -1.86 -13.59
N THR A 342 -5.02 -2.12 -14.41
CA THR A 342 -5.07 -3.03 -15.57
C THR A 342 -4.22 -4.29 -15.39
N GLU A 343 -3.26 -4.26 -14.47
CA GLU A 343 -2.35 -5.39 -14.21
C GLU A 343 -2.05 -5.54 -12.71
N ILE A 344 -2.02 -6.78 -12.24
CA ILE A 344 -1.52 -7.19 -10.93
C ILE A 344 -0.25 -8.01 -11.15
N GLY A 345 0.88 -7.50 -10.65
CA GLY A 345 2.22 -8.03 -10.85
C GLY A 345 2.51 -9.33 -10.11
N ASN A 346 3.67 -9.92 -10.41
CA ASN A 346 4.10 -11.17 -9.80
C ASN A 346 4.14 -11.07 -8.27
N SER A 347 3.56 -12.06 -7.58
CA SER A 347 3.58 -12.16 -6.12
C SER A 347 3.06 -10.90 -5.39
N ALA A 348 2.23 -10.06 -6.05
CA ALA A 348 1.80 -8.75 -5.52
C ALA A 348 1.19 -8.84 -4.10
N PHE A 349 0.45 -9.91 -3.80
CA PHE A 349 -0.15 -10.21 -2.49
C PHE A 349 0.32 -11.55 -1.90
N SER A 350 1.44 -12.09 -2.39
CA SER A 350 1.92 -13.40 -1.91
C SER A 350 2.18 -13.35 -0.41
N VAL A 351 1.73 -14.40 0.32
CA VAL A 351 1.85 -14.54 1.79
C VAL A 351 1.10 -13.45 2.59
N CYS A 352 0.01 -12.91 2.03
CA CYS A 352 -0.94 -12.08 2.79
C CYS A 352 -1.93 -12.99 3.53
N ASN A 353 -1.47 -13.61 4.63
CA ASN A 353 -2.19 -14.70 5.28
C ASN A 353 -3.54 -14.29 5.86
N CYS A 354 -3.73 -13.03 6.27
CA CYS A 354 -4.99 -12.52 6.80
C CYS A 354 -5.92 -11.90 5.74
N LEU A 355 -5.49 -11.87 4.46
CA LEU A 355 -6.30 -11.30 3.39
C LEU A 355 -7.54 -12.16 3.13
N GLY A 356 -8.69 -11.71 3.66
CA GLY A 356 -9.94 -12.46 3.59
C GLY A 356 -10.75 -12.20 2.34
N ARG A 357 -10.62 -11.01 1.77
CA ARG A 357 -11.38 -10.57 0.60
C ARG A 357 -10.56 -9.65 -0.29
N VAL A 358 -10.70 -9.84 -1.59
CA VAL A 358 -10.16 -8.94 -2.63
C VAL A 358 -11.24 -8.68 -3.66
N VAL A 359 -11.47 -7.40 -3.97
CA VAL A 359 -12.31 -6.98 -5.09
C VAL A 359 -11.41 -6.60 -6.25
N ILE A 360 -11.42 -7.40 -7.30
CA ILE A 360 -10.61 -7.16 -8.50
C ILE A 360 -11.51 -6.51 -9.56
N PRO A 361 -11.23 -5.27 -10.00
CA PRO A 361 -12.08 -4.58 -10.98
C PRO A 361 -11.98 -5.20 -12.37
N GLU A 362 -13.05 -5.09 -13.15
CA GLU A 362 -13.14 -5.59 -14.54
C GLU A 362 -12.15 -4.93 -15.53
N THR A 363 -11.47 -3.86 -15.09
CA THR A 363 -10.36 -3.23 -15.85
C THR A 363 -9.08 -4.05 -15.86
N VAL A 364 -8.90 -4.95 -14.85
CA VAL A 364 -7.73 -5.83 -14.79
C VAL A 364 -7.80 -6.86 -15.91
N ARG A 365 -6.73 -6.92 -16.68
CA ARG A 365 -6.60 -7.83 -17.86
C ARG A 365 -5.55 -8.89 -17.65
N LYS A 366 -4.66 -8.68 -16.67
CA LYS A 366 -3.56 -9.60 -16.36
C LYS A 366 -3.36 -9.68 -14.84
N ILE A 367 -3.30 -10.92 -14.35
CA ILE A 367 -2.90 -11.22 -12.98
C ILE A 367 -1.72 -12.18 -13.10
N SER A 368 -0.55 -11.74 -12.66
CA SER A 368 0.71 -12.45 -12.90
C SER A 368 0.95 -13.57 -11.88
N SER A 369 1.97 -14.39 -12.13
CA SER A 369 2.27 -15.61 -11.37
C SER A 369 2.39 -15.35 -9.87
N GLY A 370 1.77 -16.22 -9.07
CA GLY A 370 1.82 -16.20 -7.62
C GLY A 370 1.19 -14.98 -6.95
N ALA A 371 0.42 -14.16 -7.69
CA ALA A 371 -0.08 -12.87 -7.18
C ALA A 371 -0.83 -13.01 -5.85
N PHE A 372 -1.57 -14.08 -5.63
CA PHE A 372 -2.29 -14.40 -4.39
C PHE A 372 -1.79 -15.69 -3.73
N SER A 373 -0.59 -16.15 -4.06
CA SER A 373 -0.04 -17.37 -3.47
C SER A 373 0.03 -17.26 -1.94
N THR A 374 -0.41 -18.31 -1.24
CA THR A 374 -0.39 -18.42 0.22
C THR A 374 -1.23 -17.33 0.94
N CYS A 375 -2.34 -16.90 0.32
CA CYS A 375 -3.38 -16.12 0.98
C CYS A 375 -4.36 -17.08 1.67
N SER A 376 -3.94 -17.68 2.80
CA SER A 376 -4.67 -18.80 3.44
C SER A 376 -6.04 -18.41 4.01
N CYS A 377 -6.27 -17.14 4.33
CA CYS A 377 -7.58 -16.64 4.78
C CYS A 377 -8.47 -16.14 3.64
N LEU A 378 -8.02 -16.16 2.38
CA LEU A 378 -8.83 -15.70 1.25
C LEU A 378 -10.04 -16.64 1.07
N ARG A 379 -11.24 -16.09 1.29
CA ARG A 379 -12.49 -16.86 1.25
C ARG A 379 -13.21 -16.73 -0.07
N GLN A 380 -13.10 -15.56 -0.67
CA GLN A 380 -13.79 -15.22 -1.91
C GLN A 380 -12.91 -14.32 -2.79
N VAL A 381 -12.90 -14.63 -4.08
CA VAL A 381 -12.29 -13.79 -5.11
C VAL A 381 -13.12 -13.90 -6.38
N ARG A 382 -13.52 -12.78 -6.95
CA ARG A 382 -14.09 -12.74 -8.29
C ARG A 382 -13.04 -12.33 -9.29
N LEU A 383 -12.85 -13.15 -10.31
CA LEU A 383 -11.90 -12.87 -11.37
C LEU A 383 -12.53 -11.96 -12.43
N PRO A 384 -11.79 -11.03 -13.04
CA PRO A 384 -12.29 -10.25 -14.17
C PRO A 384 -12.67 -11.13 -15.36
N SER A 385 -13.81 -10.82 -15.99
CA SER A 385 -14.37 -11.62 -17.09
C SER A 385 -13.48 -11.68 -18.35
N ARG A 386 -12.47 -10.83 -18.43
CA ARG A 386 -11.56 -10.69 -19.58
C ARG A 386 -10.24 -11.45 -19.47
N LEU A 387 -10.01 -12.13 -18.36
CA LEU A 387 -8.80 -12.94 -18.21
C LEU A 387 -8.81 -14.08 -19.24
N ASP A 388 -7.66 -14.27 -19.90
CA ASP A 388 -7.45 -15.33 -20.89
C ASP A 388 -6.72 -16.55 -20.32
N LYS A 389 -6.08 -16.40 -19.14
CA LYS A 389 -5.35 -17.49 -18.46
C LYS A 389 -5.29 -17.30 -16.96
N ILE A 390 -5.13 -18.42 -16.27
CA ILE A 390 -4.79 -18.48 -14.85
C ILE A 390 -3.30 -18.82 -14.75
N GLU A 391 -2.52 -17.85 -14.30
CA GLU A 391 -1.06 -17.95 -14.25
C GLU A 391 -0.56 -18.93 -13.20
N SER A 392 0.72 -19.32 -13.31
CA SER A 392 1.36 -20.29 -12.42
C SER A 392 1.28 -19.83 -10.95
N SER A 393 0.94 -20.78 -10.07
CA SER A 393 0.84 -20.55 -8.60
C SER A 393 -0.09 -19.41 -8.20
N LEU A 394 -1.01 -18.95 -9.06
CA LEU A 394 -1.81 -17.74 -8.82
C LEU A 394 -2.52 -17.78 -7.48
N PHE A 395 -3.14 -18.90 -7.14
CA PHE A 395 -3.83 -19.15 -5.86
C PHE A 395 -3.22 -20.31 -5.06
N GLN A 396 -1.96 -20.65 -5.33
CA GLN A 396 -1.30 -21.74 -4.61
C GLN A 396 -1.40 -21.54 -3.08
N ASN A 397 -1.75 -22.59 -2.34
CA ASN A 397 -1.94 -22.56 -0.87
C ASN A 397 -3.06 -21.60 -0.38
N CYS A 398 -4.05 -21.26 -1.20
CA CYS A 398 -5.24 -20.52 -0.77
C CYS A 398 -6.28 -21.48 -0.16
N SER A 399 -5.96 -22.07 1.00
CA SER A 399 -6.78 -23.10 1.65
C SER A 399 -8.12 -22.59 2.20
N GLY A 400 -8.31 -21.27 2.31
CA GLY A 400 -9.56 -20.65 2.78
C GLY A 400 -10.63 -20.50 1.70
N LEU A 401 -10.27 -20.62 0.40
CA LEU A 401 -11.23 -20.54 -0.70
C LEU A 401 -12.19 -21.74 -0.64
N ALA A 402 -13.49 -21.48 -0.68
CA ALA A 402 -14.53 -22.51 -0.70
C ALA A 402 -14.99 -22.83 -2.13
N GLU A 403 -15.03 -21.83 -3.00
CA GLU A 403 -15.39 -21.99 -4.42
C GLU A 403 -14.45 -21.17 -5.30
N MET A 404 -14.38 -21.56 -6.57
CA MET A 404 -13.65 -20.81 -7.58
C MET A 404 -14.44 -20.75 -8.90
N ARG A 405 -14.72 -19.53 -9.35
CA ARG A 405 -15.40 -19.25 -10.62
C ARG A 405 -14.39 -18.77 -11.67
N ILE A 406 -14.24 -19.55 -12.72
CA ILE A 406 -13.25 -19.32 -13.79
C ILE A 406 -13.96 -18.75 -15.03
N PRO A 407 -13.61 -17.51 -15.48
CA PRO A 407 -14.28 -16.84 -16.59
C PRO A 407 -14.21 -17.65 -17.89
N GLY A 408 -15.23 -17.52 -18.71
CA GLY A 408 -15.34 -18.29 -19.97
C GLY A 408 -14.30 -17.95 -21.05
N LYS A 409 -13.49 -16.90 -20.86
CA LYS A 409 -12.37 -16.57 -21.76
C LYS A 409 -11.06 -17.25 -21.39
N VAL A 410 -10.98 -17.85 -20.21
CA VAL A 410 -9.77 -18.56 -19.78
C VAL A 410 -9.56 -19.78 -20.67
N ASN A 411 -8.43 -19.82 -21.35
CA ASN A 411 -8.04 -20.88 -22.28
C ASN A 411 -6.85 -21.70 -21.77
N TYR A 412 -6.24 -21.30 -20.65
CA TYR A 412 -5.12 -22.02 -20.05
C TYR A 412 -5.09 -21.88 -18.51
N VAL A 413 -4.89 -23.01 -17.81
CA VAL A 413 -4.64 -23.05 -16.37
C VAL A 413 -3.23 -23.59 -16.14
N MET A 414 -2.34 -22.74 -15.66
CA MET A 414 -0.91 -23.02 -15.59
C MET A 414 -0.52 -23.81 -14.32
N SER A 415 0.78 -24.12 -14.24
CA SER A 415 1.38 -24.94 -13.18
C SER A 415 0.99 -24.46 -11.78
N THR A 416 0.53 -25.38 -10.94
CA THR A 416 0.16 -25.14 -9.52
C THR A 416 -0.79 -23.96 -9.31
N ALA A 417 -1.53 -23.54 -10.34
CA ALA A 417 -2.42 -22.38 -10.28
C ALA A 417 -3.36 -22.43 -9.08
N PHE A 418 -3.89 -23.61 -8.77
CA PHE A 418 -4.72 -23.95 -7.61
C PHE A 418 -4.08 -25.04 -6.73
N GLY A 419 -2.75 -25.19 -6.79
CA GLY A 419 -2.05 -26.18 -5.99
C GLY A 419 -2.29 -25.96 -4.50
N TYR A 420 -2.60 -27.04 -3.75
CA TYR A 420 -2.86 -27.02 -2.32
C TYR A 420 -4.06 -26.14 -1.88
N CYS A 421 -5.01 -25.87 -2.77
CA CYS A 421 -6.28 -25.22 -2.44
C CYS A 421 -7.27 -26.25 -1.86
N THR A 422 -6.95 -26.77 -0.67
CA THR A 422 -7.68 -27.90 -0.05
C THR A 422 -9.09 -27.54 0.43
N GLY A 423 -9.42 -26.25 0.52
CA GLY A 423 -10.74 -25.75 0.92
C GLY A 423 -11.76 -25.69 -0.21
N ILE A 424 -11.31 -25.70 -1.49
CA ILE A 424 -12.25 -25.54 -2.60
C ILE A 424 -13.08 -26.82 -2.78
N GLU A 425 -14.40 -26.66 -2.60
CA GLU A 425 -15.38 -27.70 -2.79
C GLU A 425 -15.96 -27.68 -4.21
N ASP A 426 -16.08 -26.50 -4.83
CA ASP A 426 -16.67 -26.33 -6.15
C ASP A 426 -15.81 -25.43 -7.06
N TYR A 427 -15.47 -25.95 -8.25
CA TYR A 427 -14.87 -25.18 -9.34
C TYR A 427 -15.93 -25.00 -10.44
N TYR A 428 -16.15 -23.78 -10.89
CA TYR A 428 -17.06 -23.41 -11.97
C TYR A 428 -16.28 -22.93 -13.18
N PHE A 429 -16.32 -23.65 -14.28
CA PHE A 429 -15.70 -23.25 -15.56
C PHE A 429 -16.77 -22.76 -16.53
N TYR A 430 -16.75 -21.49 -16.89
CA TYR A 430 -17.73 -20.88 -17.78
C TYR A 430 -17.33 -20.94 -19.27
N SER A 431 -16.22 -21.57 -19.60
CA SER A 431 -15.82 -21.82 -20.99
C SER A 431 -16.55 -23.06 -21.54
N PRO A 432 -17.23 -22.98 -22.70
CA PRO A 432 -17.81 -24.18 -23.33
C PRO A 432 -16.76 -25.16 -23.86
N ALA A 433 -15.54 -24.68 -24.15
CA ALA A 433 -14.41 -25.52 -24.46
C ALA A 433 -13.47 -25.63 -23.26
N PRO A 434 -12.97 -26.83 -22.92
CA PRO A 434 -12.06 -27.00 -21.80
C PRO A 434 -10.76 -26.21 -22.03
N PRO A 435 -10.32 -25.39 -21.05
CA PRO A 435 -9.01 -24.74 -21.13
C PRO A 435 -7.89 -25.78 -21.07
N SER A 436 -6.76 -25.49 -21.69
CA SER A 436 -5.56 -26.33 -21.53
C SER A 436 -5.09 -26.32 -20.10
N LEU A 437 -4.64 -27.47 -19.58
CA LEU A 437 -4.12 -27.62 -18.23
C LEU A 437 -2.63 -27.91 -18.23
N SER A 438 -1.91 -27.41 -17.22
CA SER A 438 -0.66 -28.00 -16.78
C SER A 438 -0.96 -29.21 -15.88
N SER A 439 -0.14 -30.26 -15.96
CA SER A 439 -0.35 -31.54 -15.26
C SER A 439 -0.48 -31.42 -13.72
N ASN A 440 0.02 -30.33 -13.13
CA ASN A 440 -0.04 -30.06 -11.69
C ASN A 440 -0.88 -28.82 -11.34
N ALA A 441 -1.75 -28.37 -12.27
CA ALA A 441 -2.59 -27.18 -12.06
C ALA A 441 -3.41 -27.25 -10.76
N PHE A 442 -3.93 -28.45 -10.43
CA PHE A 442 -4.73 -28.74 -9.24
C PHE A 442 -3.99 -29.64 -8.23
N LEU A 443 -2.69 -29.51 -8.12
CA LEU A 443 -1.88 -30.36 -7.22
C LEU A 443 -2.48 -30.35 -5.81
N SER A 444 -2.74 -31.52 -5.23
CA SER A 444 -3.34 -31.68 -3.87
C SER A 444 -4.67 -30.92 -3.69
N MET A 445 -5.54 -30.94 -4.70
CA MET A 445 -6.90 -30.42 -4.61
C MET A 445 -7.72 -31.22 -3.58
N ASN A 446 -8.85 -30.67 -3.13
CA ASN A 446 -9.80 -31.36 -2.27
C ASN A 446 -10.31 -32.65 -2.95
N ALA A 447 -10.23 -33.77 -2.23
CA ALA A 447 -10.62 -35.08 -2.77
C ALA A 447 -12.12 -35.18 -3.14
N SER A 448 -12.98 -34.42 -2.47
CA SER A 448 -14.43 -34.38 -2.68
C SER A 448 -14.91 -33.20 -3.53
N CYS A 449 -14.02 -32.42 -4.11
CA CYS A 449 -14.43 -31.25 -4.91
C CYS A 449 -15.16 -31.66 -6.18
N ARG A 450 -16.08 -30.80 -6.64
CA ARG A 450 -16.79 -30.89 -7.90
C ARG A 450 -16.31 -29.88 -8.90
N ILE A 451 -16.41 -30.23 -10.18
CA ILE A 451 -16.05 -29.36 -11.29
C ILE A 451 -17.32 -29.15 -12.13
N HIS A 452 -17.85 -27.95 -12.06
CA HIS A 452 -19.05 -27.55 -12.79
C HIS A 452 -18.64 -27.01 -14.18
N VAL A 453 -19.21 -27.59 -15.22
CA VAL A 453 -18.97 -27.21 -16.63
C VAL A 453 -20.25 -26.75 -17.29
N PRO A 454 -20.21 -25.93 -18.35
CA PRO A 454 -21.42 -25.46 -19.02
C PRO A 454 -22.27 -26.61 -19.55
N LYS A 455 -23.59 -26.44 -19.55
CA LYS A 455 -24.54 -27.40 -20.08
C LYS A 455 -24.19 -27.76 -21.53
N GLY A 456 -24.11 -29.05 -21.84
CA GLY A 456 -23.71 -29.56 -23.13
C GLY A 456 -22.20 -29.61 -23.40
N SER A 457 -21.36 -29.26 -22.39
CA SER A 457 -19.90 -29.29 -22.53
C SER A 457 -19.25 -30.49 -21.82
N LEU A 458 -20.01 -31.31 -21.11
CA LEU A 458 -19.48 -32.37 -20.24
C LEU A 458 -18.59 -33.36 -21.00
N GLU A 459 -19.02 -33.86 -22.13
CA GLU A 459 -18.26 -34.82 -22.97
C GLU A 459 -16.93 -34.17 -23.44
N ALA A 460 -16.96 -32.90 -23.84
CA ALA A 460 -15.76 -32.19 -24.29
C ALA A 460 -14.72 -32.08 -23.18
N TYR A 461 -15.15 -31.81 -21.94
CA TYR A 461 -14.26 -31.76 -20.79
C TYR A 461 -13.74 -33.14 -20.38
N GLN A 462 -14.61 -34.16 -20.34
CA GLN A 462 -14.23 -35.53 -19.95
C GLN A 462 -13.24 -36.19 -20.90
N THR A 463 -13.25 -35.79 -22.18
CA THR A 463 -12.36 -36.34 -23.22
C THR A 463 -11.10 -35.51 -23.49
N ALA A 464 -11.01 -34.30 -22.92
CA ALA A 464 -9.86 -33.46 -23.12
C ALA A 464 -8.64 -33.93 -22.31
N ASP A 465 -7.45 -33.61 -22.82
CA ASP A 465 -6.17 -33.98 -22.19
C ASP A 465 -6.08 -33.43 -20.76
N LEU A 466 -5.59 -34.26 -19.82
CA LEU A 466 -5.51 -34.00 -18.36
C LEU A 466 -6.87 -33.79 -17.65
N TRP A 467 -7.90 -33.34 -18.36
CA TRP A 467 -9.24 -33.22 -17.82
C TRP A 467 -9.90 -34.60 -17.59
N GLY A 468 -9.62 -35.56 -18.46
CA GLY A 468 -10.13 -36.91 -18.31
C GLY A 468 -9.78 -37.60 -16.99
N GLU A 469 -8.66 -37.22 -16.36
CA GLU A 469 -8.27 -37.69 -15.04
C GLU A 469 -9.21 -37.17 -13.91
N LEU A 470 -10.00 -36.14 -14.19
CA LEU A 470 -10.95 -35.49 -13.27
C LEU A 470 -12.41 -35.77 -13.66
N ALA A 471 -12.67 -36.64 -14.63
CA ALA A 471 -14.00 -36.88 -15.21
C ALA A 471 -15.06 -37.24 -14.16
N ASP A 472 -14.72 -38.07 -13.16
CA ASP A 472 -15.63 -38.51 -12.11
C ASP A 472 -16.10 -37.38 -11.19
N ARG A 473 -15.48 -36.20 -11.25
CA ARG A 473 -15.80 -35.00 -10.44
C ARG A 473 -16.63 -33.98 -11.19
N MET A 474 -16.86 -34.20 -12.49
CA MET A 474 -17.52 -33.23 -13.36
C MET A 474 -19.03 -33.36 -13.31
N VAL A 475 -19.68 -32.21 -13.27
CA VAL A 475 -21.14 -32.08 -13.35
C VAL A 475 -21.51 -30.90 -14.25
N GLU A 476 -22.64 -30.99 -14.95
CA GLU A 476 -23.14 -29.85 -15.70
C GLU A 476 -23.74 -28.79 -14.78
N MET A 477 -23.58 -27.53 -15.13
CA MET A 477 -24.21 -26.40 -14.44
C MET A 477 -25.74 -26.43 -14.61
N GLU A 478 -26.45 -25.96 -13.61
CA GLU A 478 -27.91 -25.79 -13.67
C GLU A 478 -28.30 -24.55 -14.50
N GLU A 479 -29.56 -24.47 -14.94
CA GLU A 479 -30.09 -23.28 -15.58
C GLU A 479 -30.14 -22.13 -14.56
N GLY A 480 -29.38 -21.06 -14.81
CA GLY A 480 -29.26 -19.90 -13.92
C GLY A 480 -27.88 -19.69 -13.32
N ASP A 481 -26.97 -20.65 -13.41
CA ASP A 481 -25.57 -20.47 -13.05
C ASP A 481 -24.90 -19.54 -14.07
N VAL A 482 -24.79 -18.26 -13.71
CA VAL A 482 -24.11 -17.22 -14.50
C VAL A 482 -22.84 -16.76 -13.81
N TYR A 483 -21.85 -16.35 -14.62
CA TYR A 483 -20.57 -15.80 -14.14
C TYR A 483 -20.76 -14.44 -13.49
#